data_bbb4fe3cfa18e199cb154da0348df2f1
#
_entry.id   bbb4fe3cfa18e199cb154da0348df2f1
#
_cell.length_a   1.000
_cell.length_b   1.000
_cell.length_c   1.000
_cell.angle_alpha   90.00
_cell.angle_beta   90.00
_cell.angle_gamma   90.00
#
_symmetry.space_group_name_H-M   'P 1'
#
loop_
_entity.id
_entity.type
_entity.pdbx_description
1 polymer ?
#
loop_
_entity_poly.entity_id
_entity_poly.type
_entity_poly.pdbx_seq_one_letter_code
_entity_poly.pdbx_strand_id
1 'polypeptide(L)'
;MNLSTRIQNAVDYIRSRTSAEPDFGMILGSGLGDYADTLENRQVIPFTDIPNFPAATVPGHTGAFVFGTKHGKTVVCLQGRLHYYEGHPMPILTMPVRIMARLGVKILVLTNAAGGVNSAYRPGDLMLITDHINYSGTNPLIGVNEPELGPRFPDVTDLYSSGLRLKIKLAAVEAGIILRQGVYMMFSGPSYETPDRKSVV
;
A
#
# COMPACT_ATOMS: atom_id res chain seq x y z
N MET A 1 18.69 16.32 -2.65
CA MET A 1 17.39 16.37 -3.34
C MET A 1 16.31 16.14 -2.31
N ASN A 2 15.31 17.02 -2.21
CA ASN A 2 14.20 16.86 -1.28
C ASN A 2 13.21 15.79 -1.79
N LEU A 3 12.27 15.38 -0.93
CA LEU A 3 11.32 14.31 -1.24
C LEU A 3 10.36 14.69 -2.38
N SER A 4 9.87 15.93 -2.40
CA SER A 4 8.96 16.42 -3.44
C SER A 4 9.59 16.35 -4.83
N THR A 5 10.86 16.75 -4.96
CA THR A 5 11.61 16.64 -6.22
C THR A 5 11.80 15.18 -6.65
N ARG A 6 12.09 14.27 -5.70
CA ARG A 6 12.22 12.83 -6.02
C ARG A 6 10.90 12.26 -6.54
N ILE A 7 9.79 12.61 -5.89
CA ILE A 7 8.46 12.19 -6.32
C ILE A 7 8.16 12.73 -7.72
N GLN A 8 8.44 14.02 -7.97
CA GLN A 8 8.17 14.63 -9.27
C GLN A 8 8.97 13.95 -10.39
N ASN A 9 10.27 13.73 -10.19
CA ASN A 9 11.11 13.03 -11.17
C ASN A 9 10.60 11.62 -11.49
N ALA A 10 10.12 10.90 -10.46
CA ALA A 10 9.52 9.58 -10.66
C ALA A 10 8.21 9.67 -11.46
N VAL A 11 7.35 10.63 -11.15
CA VAL A 11 6.09 10.87 -11.88
C VAL A 11 6.38 11.22 -13.34
N ASP A 12 7.32 12.12 -13.61
CA ASP A 12 7.69 12.53 -14.97
C ASP A 12 8.22 11.35 -15.78
N TYR A 13 9.07 10.53 -15.14
CA TYR A 13 9.57 9.30 -15.78
C TYR A 13 8.42 8.33 -16.10
N ILE A 14 7.54 8.06 -15.14
CA ILE A 14 6.39 7.16 -15.35
C ILE A 14 5.49 7.70 -16.48
N ARG A 15 5.17 8.98 -16.47
CA ARG A 15 4.38 9.64 -17.52
C ARG A 15 5.03 9.57 -18.91
N SER A 16 6.36 9.53 -18.97
CA SER A 16 7.07 9.33 -20.26
C SER A 16 6.93 7.90 -20.81
N ARG A 17 6.54 6.93 -19.96
CA ARG A 17 6.41 5.52 -20.32
C ARG A 17 4.96 5.07 -20.54
N THR A 18 4.01 5.75 -19.92
CA THR A 18 2.59 5.43 -20.03
C THR A 18 1.72 6.67 -19.98
N SER A 19 0.66 6.66 -20.79
CA SER A 19 -0.42 7.66 -20.73
C SER A 19 -1.59 7.22 -19.85
N ALA A 20 -1.48 6.10 -19.13
CA ALA A 20 -2.53 5.58 -18.28
C ALA A 20 -2.87 6.57 -17.14
N GLU A 21 -4.16 6.79 -16.93
CA GLU A 21 -4.70 7.59 -15.84
C GLU A 21 -5.43 6.66 -14.86
N PRO A 22 -4.76 6.20 -13.79
CA PRO A 22 -5.32 5.20 -12.92
C PRO A 22 -6.41 5.77 -11.99
N ASP A 23 -7.59 5.14 -12.00
CA ASP A 23 -8.64 5.39 -11.03
C ASP A 23 -8.30 4.79 -9.66
N PHE A 24 -7.65 3.60 -9.69
CA PHE A 24 -7.31 2.80 -8.51
C PHE A 24 -5.81 2.58 -8.40
N GLY A 25 -5.30 2.71 -7.20
CA GLY A 25 -3.98 2.24 -6.79
C GLY A 25 -4.10 1.03 -5.88
N MET A 26 -3.27 0.02 -6.08
CA MET A 26 -3.21 -1.15 -5.21
C MET A 26 -1.78 -1.40 -4.76
N ILE A 27 -1.56 -1.56 -3.46
CA ILE A 27 -0.29 -2.06 -2.94
C ILE A 27 -0.46 -3.52 -2.57
N LEU A 28 0.18 -4.38 -3.34
CA LEU A 28 0.05 -5.82 -3.20
C LEU A 28 0.98 -6.33 -2.10
N GLY A 29 0.39 -7.00 -1.11
CA GLY A 29 1.12 -7.65 -0.02
C GLY A 29 1.71 -9.00 -0.43
N SER A 30 2.41 -9.62 0.51
CA SER A 30 3.01 -10.94 0.33
C SER A 30 1.96 -11.98 -0.10
N GLY A 31 2.27 -12.74 -1.14
CA GLY A 31 1.37 -13.75 -1.72
C GLY A 31 0.30 -13.19 -2.67
N LEU A 32 0.21 -11.86 -2.88
CA LEU A 32 -0.78 -11.25 -3.77
C LEU A 32 -0.15 -10.61 -5.03
N GLY A 33 1.17 -10.75 -5.21
CA GLY A 33 1.88 -10.16 -6.35
C GLY A 33 1.30 -10.56 -7.71
N ASP A 34 0.89 -11.81 -7.85
CA ASP A 34 0.33 -12.38 -9.08
C ASP A 34 -0.99 -11.72 -9.51
N TYR A 35 -1.65 -10.99 -8.61
CA TYR A 35 -2.83 -10.22 -9.00
C TYR A 35 -2.50 -9.19 -10.11
N ALA A 36 -1.32 -8.57 -10.06
CA ALA A 36 -0.89 -7.64 -11.11
C ALA A 36 -0.79 -8.31 -12.49
N ASP A 37 -0.56 -9.63 -12.53
CA ASP A 37 -0.47 -10.40 -13.77
C ASP A 37 -1.84 -10.66 -14.40
N THR A 38 -2.93 -10.45 -13.65
CA THR A 38 -4.30 -10.58 -14.14
C THR A 38 -4.85 -9.32 -14.82
N LEU A 39 -4.08 -8.21 -14.84
CA LEU A 39 -4.49 -6.98 -15.50
C LEU A 39 -4.40 -7.13 -17.02
N GLU A 40 -5.38 -6.57 -17.73
CA GLU A 40 -5.39 -6.47 -19.18
C GLU A 40 -4.54 -5.26 -19.62
N ASN A 41 -4.00 -5.29 -20.84
CA ASN A 41 -3.19 -4.21 -21.43
C ASN A 41 -2.03 -3.77 -20.54
N ARG A 42 -1.38 -4.73 -19.92
CA ARG A 42 -0.39 -4.53 -18.87
C ARG A 42 0.86 -3.80 -19.36
N GLN A 43 1.27 -2.78 -18.61
CA GLN A 43 2.55 -2.08 -18.75
C GLN A 43 3.31 -2.15 -17.43
N VAL A 44 4.52 -2.67 -17.46
CA VAL A 44 5.37 -2.85 -16.27
C VAL A 44 6.49 -1.82 -16.28
N ILE A 45 6.65 -1.07 -15.19
CA ILE A 45 7.72 -0.10 -14.98
C ILE A 45 8.51 -0.53 -13.74
N PRO A 46 9.68 -1.17 -13.91
CA PRO A 46 10.51 -1.60 -12.78
C PRO A 46 10.97 -0.43 -11.92
N PHE A 47 11.12 -0.64 -10.61
CA PHE A 47 11.64 0.39 -9.71
C PHE A 47 13.05 0.82 -10.08
N THR A 48 13.86 -0.10 -10.60
CA THR A 48 15.23 0.15 -11.05
C THR A 48 15.35 1.13 -12.20
N ASP A 49 14.29 1.27 -13.00
CA ASP A 49 14.27 2.18 -14.14
C ASP A 49 13.88 3.59 -13.73
N ILE A 50 13.23 3.75 -12.55
CA ILE A 50 12.73 5.04 -12.07
C ILE A 50 13.86 5.80 -11.40
N PRO A 51 14.19 7.03 -11.83
CA PRO A 51 15.27 7.83 -11.27
C PRO A 51 15.13 8.03 -9.75
N ASN A 52 16.19 7.68 -9.01
CA ASN A 52 16.26 7.83 -7.56
C ASN A 52 15.19 7.05 -6.76
N PHE A 53 14.54 6.08 -7.37
CA PHE A 53 13.64 5.17 -6.67
C PHE A 53 14.45 4.00 -6.10
N PRO A 54 14.22 3.59 -4.84
CA PRO A 54 14.96 2.48 -4.25
C PRO A 54 14.53 1.14 -4.86
N ALA A 55 15.49 0.24 -5.02
CA ALA A 55 15.19 -1.13 -5.42
C ALA A 55 14.54 -1.89 -4.26
N ALA A 56 13.62 -2.80 -4.56
CA ALA A 56 13.13 -3.78 -3.59
C ALA A 56 14.23 -4.84 -3.35
N THR A 57 14.52 -5.13 -2.09
CA THR A 57 15.61 -6.06 -1.71
C THR A 57 15.09 -7.39 -1.20
N VAL A 58 13.81 -7.51 -0.91
CA VAL A 58 13.20 -8.72 -0.37
C VAL A 58 13.01 -9.76 -1.50
N PRO A 59 13.50 -10.99 -1.32
CA PRO A 59 13.27 -12.06 -2.30
C PRO A 59 11.79 -12.27 -2.59
N GLY A 60 11.45 -12.44 -3.88
CA GLY A 60 10.06 -12.61 -4.32
C GLY A 60 9.29 -11.31 -4.59
N HIS A 61 9.91 -10.14 -4.38
CA HIS A 61 9.35 -8.85 -4.77
C HIS A 61 9.96 -8.37 -6.08
N THR A 62 9.15 -8.34 -7.14
CA THR A 62 9.57 -7.86 -8.47
C THR A 62 9.97 -6.39 -8.45
N GLY A 63 9.35 -5.59 -7.55
CA GLY A 63 9.62 -4.17 -7.42
C GLY A 63 9.23 -3.39 -8.67
N ALA A 64 7.95 -3.27 -8.97
CA ALA A 64 7.46 -2.56 -10.15
C ALA A 64 6.12 -1.84 -9.91
N PHE A 65 5.91 -0.77 -10.68
CA PHE A 65 4.56 -0.25 -10.95
C PHE A 65 4.00 -0.99 -12.16
N VAL A 66 2.85 -1.63 -12.00
CA VAL A 66 2.16 -2.35 -13.07
C VAL A 66 0.84 -1.64 -13.37
N PHE A 67 0.76 -1.03 -14.54
CA PHE A 67 -0.45 -0.38 -15.03
C PHE A 67 -1.24 -1.38 -15.89
N GLY A 68 -2.55 -1.24 -15.89
CA GLY A 68 -3.42 -2.05 -16.74
C GLY A 68 -4.88 -1.75 -16.50
N THR A 69 -5.75 -2.56 -17.08
CA THR A 69 -7.19 -2.44 -16.90
C THR A 69 -7.77 -3.68 -16.21
N LYS A 70 -8.79 -3.48 -15.39
CA LYS A 70 -9.57 -4.54 -14.76
C LYS A 70 -11.02 -4.12 -14.68
N HIS A 71 -11.93 -4.93 -15.23
CA HIS A 71 -13.35 -4.62 -15.28
C HIS A 71 -13.65 -3.20 -15.81
N GLY A 72 -12.95 -2.79 -16.87
CA GLY A 72 -13.11 -1.48 -17.50
C GLY A 72 -12.58 -0.29 -16.68
N LYS A 73 -11.82 -0.52 -15.60
CA LYS A 73 -11.17 0.51 -14.78
C LYS A 73 -9.68 0.48 -14.98
N THR A 74 -9.06 1.66 -15.00
CA THR A 74 -7.59 1.77 -15.04
C THR A 74 -7.02 1.61 -13.63
N VAL A 75 -6.08 0.69 -13.50
CA VAL A 75 -5.47 0.31 -12.22
C VAL A 75 -3.96 0.45 -12.30
N VAL A 76 -3.33 0.92 -11.24
CA VAL A 76 -1.90 0.79 -11.01
C VAL A 76 -1.66 -0.08 -9.77
N CYS A 77 -0.94 -1.18 -9.94
CA CYS A 77 -0.50 -2.05 -8.85
C CYS A 77 0.97 -1.77 -8.51
N LEU A 78 1.28 -1.70 -7.23
CA LEU A 78 2.65 -1.83 -6.74
C LEU A 78 2.90 -3.32 -6.52
N GLN A 79 3.62 -3.96 -7.44
CA GLN A 79 3.98 -5.38 -7.37
C GLN A 79 5.31 -5.50 -6.63
N GLY A 80 5.25 -5.84 -5.35
CA GLY A 80 6.36 -5.70 -4.42
C GLY A 80 6.40 -4.29 -3.80
N ARG A 81 6.92 -4.21 -2.59
CA ARG A 81 7.01 -2.96 -1.83
C ARG A 81 8.29 -2.91 -1.01
N LEU A 82 8.64 -1.72 -0.57
CA LEU A 82 9.73 -1.48 0.39
C LEU A 82 9.21 -1.73 1.81
N HIS A 83 10.07 -2.26 2.68
CA HIS A 83 9.74 -2.47 4.08
C HIS A 83 10.65 -1.65 4.99
N TYR A 84 10.12 -1.27 6.15
CA TYR A 84 10.88 -0.48 7.11
C TYR A 84 12.14 -1.20 7.61
N TYR A 85 12.04 -2.50 7.82
CA TYR A 85 13.18 -3.32 8.27
C TYR A 85 14.31 -3.48 7.23
N GLU A 86 14.10 -3.06 5.96
CA GLU A 86 15.16 -2.97 4.95
C GLU A 86 16.09 -1.77 5.19
N GLY A 87 15.81 -0.92 6.20
CA GLY A 87 16.60 0.25 6.56
C GLY A 87 16.25 1.52 5.80
N HIS A 88 15.18 1.51 5.03
CA HIS A 88 14.71 2.72 4.34
C HIS A 88 14.09 3.72 5.30
N PRO A 89 14.39 5.04 5.18
CA PRO A 89 13.71 6.07 5.95
C PRO A 89 12.20 6.12 5.62
N MET A 90 11.37 6.40 6.63
CA MET A 90 9.91 6.47 6.46
C MET A 90 9.43 7.33 5.27
N PRO A 91 10.01 8.52 5.00
CA PRO A 91 9.60 9.30 3.83
C PRO A 91 9.78 8.55 2.50
N ILE A 92 10.78 7.67 2.40
CA ILE A 92 11.02 6.86 1.19
C ILE A 92 9.97 5.76 1.06
N LEU A 93 9.56 5.14 2.16
CA LEU A 93 8.51 4.11 2.15
C LEU A 93 7.16 4.66 1.69
N THR A 94 6.90 5.94 1.90
CA THR A 94 5.66 6.60 1.47
C THR A 94 5.70 7.13 0.04
N MET A 95 6.86 7.15 -0.62
CA MET A 95 6.98 7.65 -2.00
C MET A 95 6.01 6.98 -2.98
N PRO A 96 5.84 5.64 -2.99
CA PRO A 96 4.94 5.00 -3.95
C PRO A 96 3.51 5.52 -3.86
N VAL A 97 2.98 5.71 -2.65
CA VAL A 97 1.64 6.24 -2.41
C VAL A 97 1.52 7.67 -2.95
N ARG A 98 2.51 8.50 -2.69
CA ARG A 98 2.54 9.91 -3.14
C ARG A 98 2.69 10.02 -4.66
N ILE A 99 3.45 9.11 -5.27
CA ILE A 99 3.54 8.99 -6.74
C ILE A 99 2.17 8.61 -7.30
N MET A 100 1.51 7.60 -6.75
CA MET A 100 0.16 7.19 -7.19
C MET A 100 -0.84 8.34 -7.09
N ALA A 101 -0.81 9.11 -6.00
CA ALA A 101 -1.67 10.29 -5.84
C ALA A 101 -1.43 11.34 -6.95
N ARG A 102 -0.16 11.63 -7.28
CA ARG A 102 0.19 12.56 -8.38
C ARG A 102 -0.12 12.01 -9.78
N LEU A 103 -0.20 10.70 -9.92
CA LEU A 103 -0.65 10.05 -11.16
C LEU A 103 -2.18 10.09 -11.32
N GLY A 104 -2.94 10.54 -10.30
CA GLY A 104 -4.38 10.72 -10.37
C GLY A 104 -5.20 9.64 -9.66
N VAL A 105 -4.56 8.72 -8.93
CA VAL A 105 -5.25 7.70 -8.14
C VAL A 105 -6.18 8.34 -7.12
N LYS A 106 -7.44 7.94 -7.15
CA LYS A 106 -8.51 8.45 -6.25
C LYS A 106 -8.81 7.49 -5.11
N ILE A 107 -8.63 6.20 -5.34
CA ILE A 107 -8.89 5.15 -4.37
C ILE A 107 -7.64 4.28 -4.26
N LEU A 108 -7.11 4.18 -3.04
CA LEU A 108 -5.97 3.32 -2.73
C LEU A 108 -6.43 2.09 -1.94
N VAL A 109 -6.06 0.91 -2.43
CA VAL A 109 -6.28 -0.37 -1.75
C VAL A 109 -4.94 -0.88 -1.23
N LEU A 110 -4.86 -1.09 0.07
CA LEU A 110 -3.68 -1.63 0.72
C LEU A 110 -3.94 -3.07 1.14
N THR A 111 -3.01 -3.96 0.84
CA THR A 111 -3.08 -5.36 1.27
C THR A 111 -1.79 -5.78 1.96
N ASN A 112 -1.90 -6.58 2.99
CA ASN A 112 -0.75 -7.15 3.69
C ASN A 112 -1.12 -8.48 4.35
N ALA A 113 -0.14 -9.36 4.49
CA ALA A 113 -0.24 -10.48 5.41
C ALA A 113 -0.03 -9.99 6.84
N ALA A 114 -0.73 -10.59 7.80
CA ALA A 114 -0.58 -10.29 9.22
C ALA A 114 -0.85 -11.52 10.08
N GLY A 115 -0.26 -11.58 11.27
CA GLY A 115 -0.62 -12.56 12.28
C GLY A 115 -2.00 -12.25 12.89
N GLY A 116 -2.83 -13.26 13.06
CA GLY A 116 -4.13 -13.12 13.72
C GLY A 116 -3.99 -13.28 15.23
N VAL A 117 -4.33 -12.22 16.00
CA VAL A 117 -4.42 -12.28 17.47
C VAL A 117 -5.76 -12.82 17.92
N ASN A 118 -6.83 -12.50 17.18
CA ASN A 118 -8.17 -13.01 17.49
C ASN A 118 -8.23 -14.52 17.23
N SER A 119 -8.50 -15.30 18.28
CA SER A 119 -8.58 -16.77 18.21
C SER A 119 -9.69 -17.32 17.31
N ALA A 120 -10.66 -16.49 16.91
CA ALA A 120 -11.69 -16.83 15.94
C ALA A 120 -11.20 -16.78 14.47
N TYR A 121 -10.03 -16.19 14.21
CA TYR A 121 -9.46 -16.12 12.87
C TYR A 121 -8.71 -17.41 12.51
N ARG A 122 -8.67 -17.71 11.22
CA ARG A 122 -7.97 -18.88 10.67
C ARG A 122 -7.02 -18.43 9.57
N PRO A 123 -5.91 -19.14 9.32
CA PRO A 123 -5.07 -18.88 8.15
C PRO A 123 -5.91 -18.88 6.87
N GLY A 124 -5.73 -17.85 6.04
CA GLY A 124 -6.51 -17.64 4.83
C GLY A 124 -7.75 -16.75 4.99
N ASP A 125 -8.15 -16.38 6.21
CA ASP A 125 -9.21 -15.39 6.42
C ASP A 125 -8.81 -14.04 5.83
N LEU A 126 -9.76 -13.36 5.19
CA LEU A 126 -9.63 -11.96 4.79
C LEU A 126 -10.21 -11.06 5.87
N MET A 127 -9.42 -10.09 6.32
CA MET A 127 -9.85 -9.09 7.29
C MET A 127 -9.88 -7.69 6.68
N LEU A 128 -11.04 -7.06 6.69
CA LEU A 128 -11.22 -5.66 6.37
C LEU A 128 -10.73 -4.81 7.54
N ILE A 129 -9.66 -4.04 7.33
CA ILE A 129 -9.14 -3.12 8.34
C ILE A 129 -10.13 -1.98 8.53
N THR A 130 -10.56 -1.77 9.78
CA THR A 130 -11.48 -0.70 10.16
C THR A 130 -10.77 0.48 10.80
N ASP A 131 -9.61 0.23 11.40
CA ASP A 131 -8.73 1.20 12.03
C ASP A 131 -7.34 0.59 12.20
N HIS A 132 -6.35 1.39 12.64
CA HIS A 132 -5.02 0.86 12.93
C HIS A 132 -4.39 1.48 14.16
N ILE A 133 -3.47 0.74 14.77
CA ILE A 133 -2.58 1.20 15.83
C ILE A 133 -1.15 1.22 15.26
N ASN A 134 -0.54 2.40 15.23
CA ASN A 134 0.86 2.51 14.86
C ASN A 134 1.76 2.22 16.06
N TYR A 135 2.30 1.01 16.12
CA TYR A 135 3.24 0.58 17.16
C TYR A 135 4.68 0.43 16.63
N SER A 136 4.98 1.05 15.49
CA SER A 136 6.31 0.95 14.84
C SER A 136 7.40 1.78 15.52
N GLY A 137 7.06 2.67 16.45
CA GLY A 137 7.99 3.62 17.07
C GLY A 137 8.35 4.80 16.19
N THR A 138 7.74 4.96 15.02
CA THR A 138 8.00 6.04 14.07
C THR A 138 6.71 6.47 13.35
N ASN A 139 6.77 7.61 12.65
CA ASN A 139 5.64 8.11 11.87
C ASN A 139 6.18 8.86 10.64
N PRO A 140 5.67 8.61 9.43
CA PRO A 140 6.13 9.27 8.20
C PRO A 140 5.88 10.79 8.18
N LEU A 141 5.06 11.32 9.08
CA LEU A 141 4.78 12.75 9.21
C LEU A 141 5.76 13.48 10.15
N ILE A 142 6.68 12.77 10.82
CA ILE A 142 7.71 13.40 11.65
C ILE A 142 8.72 14.10 10.73
N GLY A 143 9.07 15.34 11.08
CA GLY A 143 10.03 16.16 10.35
C GLY A 143 9.41 17.42 9.77
N VAL A 144 10.10 18.01 8.79
CA VAL A 144 9.63 19.21 8.10
C VAL A 144 8.40 18.88 7.27
N ASN A 145 7.35 19.68 7.38
CA ASN A 145 6.18 19.53 6.52
C ASN A 145 6.48 20.11 5.14
N GLU A 146 6.12 19.36 4.11
CA GLU A 146 6.09 19.83 2.72
C GLU A 146 4.64 20.12 2.33
N PRO A 147 4.18 21.39 2.30
CA PRO A 147 2.76 21.73 2.10
C PRO A 147 2.17 21.17 0.80
N GLU A 148 3.01 20.97 -0.20
CA GLU A 148 2.63 20.37 -1.50
C GLU A 148 2.20 18.90 -1.39
N LEU A 149 2.60 18.23 -0.28
CA LEU A 149 2.27 16.83 -0.01
C LEU A 149 1.08 16.69 0.96
N GLY A 150 0.61 17.80 1.52
CA GLY A 150 -0.55 17.82 2.39
C GLY A 150 -0.39 18.68 3.65
N PRO A 151 -1.45 18.83 4.45
CA PRO A 151 -1.43 19.64 5.67
C PRO A 151 -0.55 18.98 6.74
N ARG A 152 -0.04 19.79 7.68
CA ARG A 152 0.76 19.32 8.81
C ARG A 152 0.02 18.32 9.69
N PHE A 153 -1.28 18.53 9.86
CA PHE A 153 -2.18 17.73 10.69
C PHE A 153 -3.35 17.25 9.82
N PRO A 154 -3.19 16.12 9.09
CA PRO A 154 -4.28 15.56 8.31
C PRO A 154 -5.37 15.01 9.23
N ASP A 155 -6.63 15.22 8.85
CA ASP A 155 -7.74 14.52 9.47
C ASP A 155 -7.71 13.04 9.04
N VAL A 156 -7.74 12.15 10.02
CA VAL A 156 -7.73 10.70 9.83
C VAL A 156 -9.00 10.02 10.35
N THR A 157 -10.05 10.80 10.65
CA THR A 157 -11.29 10.30 11.25
C THR A 157 -11.98 9.22 10.39
N ASP A 158 -11.98 9.38 9.06
CA ASP A 158 -12.50 8.37 8.09
C ASP A 158 -11.39 7.87 7.17
N LEU A 159 -10.19 7.63 7.70
CA LEU A 159 -9.02 7.18 6.94
C LEU A 159 -9.31 5.88 6.16
N TYR A 160 -9.98 4.94 6.80
CA TYR A 160 -10.55 3.74 6.17
C TYR A 160 -11.99 4.02 5.78
N SER A 161 -12.19 4.66 4.64
CA SER A 161 -13.48 5.19 4.20
C SER A 161 -14.67 4.27 4.49
N SER A 162 -15.59 4.74 5.30
CA SER A 162 -16.80 4.02 5.70
C SER A 162 -17.65 3.60 4.49
N GLY A 163 -17.74 4.47 3.48
CA GLY A 163 -18.43 4.19 2.22
C GLY A 163 -17.76 3.09 1.40
N LEU A 164 -16.43 3.09 1.31
CA LEU A 164 -15.69 2.03 0.61
C LEU A 164 -15.75 0.71 1.38
N ARG A 165 -15.67 0.74 2.72
CA ARG A 165 -15.83 -0.46 3.56
C ARG A 165 -17.22 -1.10 3.35
N LEU A 166 -18.28 -0.31 3.23
CA LEU A 166 -19.60 -0.84 2.93
C LEU A 166 -19.63 -1.55 1.57
N LYS A 167 -19.06 -0.93 0.53
CA LYS A 167 -18.98 -1.54 -0.82
C LYS A 167 -18.20 -2.85 -0.80
N ILE A 168 -17.07 -2.92 -0.08
CA ILE A 168 -16.28 -4.16 0.04
C ILE A 168 -17.10 -5.26 0.75
N LYS A 169 -17.84 -4.92 1.81
CA LYS A 169 -18.71 -5.89 2.50
C LYS A 169 -19.81 -6.45 1.59
N LEU A 170 -20.45 -5.60 0.81
CA LEU A 170 -21.48 -6.04 -0.14
C LEU A 170 -20.86 -6.94 -1.21
N ALA A 171 -19.73 -6.55 -1.79
CA ALA A 171 -19.04 -7.37 -2.77
C ALA A 171 -18.57 -8.72 -2.20
N ALA A 172 -18.14 -8.78 -0.94
CA ALA A 172 -17.78 -10.03 -0.28
C ALA A 172 -18.99 -10.96 -0.13
N VAL A 173 -20.16 -10.42 0.22
CA VAL A 173 -21.41 -11.19 0.31
C VAL A 173 -21.79 -11.75 -1.07
N GLU A 174 -21.76 -10.92 -2.10
CA GLU A 174 -22.04 -11.32 -3.48
C GLU A 174 -21.09 -12.42 -3.99
N ALA A 175 -19.82 -12.35 -3.58
CA ALA A 175 -18.80 -13.34 -3.92
C ALA A 175 -18.81 -14.59 -3.02
N GLY A 176 -19.67 -14.66 -2.00
CA GLY A 176 -19.70 -15.76 -1.04
C GLY A 176 -18.45 -15.82 -0.12
N ILE A 177 -17.77 -14.70 0.05
CA ILE A 177 -16.53 -14.58 0.85
C ILE A 177 -16.88 -14.19 2.28
N ILE A 178 -16.37 -14.96 3.26
CA ILE A 178 -16.44 -14.59 4.67
C ILE A 178 -15.39 -13.52 4.94
N LEU A 179 -15.84 -12.28 5.14
CA LEU A 179 -14.97 -11.15 5.42
C LEU A 179 -14.99 -10.82 6.92
N ARG A 180 -13.82 -10.96 7.56
CA ARG A 180 -13.61 -10.51 8.94
C ARG A 180 -13.47 -9.00 8.99
N GLN A 181 -13.57 -8.39 10.17
CA GLN A 181 -13.31 -6.98 10.40
C GLN A 181 -12.48 -6.82 11.68
N GLY A 182 -11.55 -5.87 11.69
CA GLY A 182 -10.73 -5.64 12.86
C GLY A 182 -9.80 -4.45 12.75
N VAL A 183 -9.13 -4.19 13.87
CA VAL A 183 -8.08 -3.18 13.98
C VAL A 183 -6.74 -3.82 13.63
N TYR A 184 -5.93 -3.16 12.79
CA TYR A 184 -4.60 -3.62 12.44
C TYR A 184 -3.56 -2.94 13.32
N MET A 185 -2.65 -3.70 13.93
CA MET A 185 -1.53 -3.14 14.67
C MET A 185 -0.24 -3.30 13.86
N MET A 186 0.42 -2.16 13.58
CA MET A 186 1.66 -2.14 12.81
C MET A 186 2.87 -2.23 13.73
N PHE A 187 3.71 -3.24 13.50
CA PHE A 187 5.05 -3.37 14.06
C PHE A 187 6.14 -3.11 13.00
N SER A 188 7.32 -2.72 13.47
CA SER A 188 8.46 -2.45 12.56
C SER A 188 9.06 -3.70 11.92
N GLY A 189 8.95 -4.86 12.55
CA GLY A 189 9.75 -6.03 12.21
C GLY A 189 11.25 -5.78 12.48
N PRO A 190 12.17 -6.64 11.97
CA PRO A 190 11.92 -7.92 11.29
C PRO A 190 11.63 -9.08 12.24
N SER A 191 11.74 -8.88 13.57
CA SER A 191 11.41 -9.92 14.55
C SER A 191 9.91 -10.13 14.66
N TYR A 192 9.49 -11.37 14.90
CA TYR A 192 8.12 -11.66 15.30
C TYR A 192 7.84 -11.16 16.72
N GLU A 193 6.56 -11.03 17.05
CA GLU A 193 6.09 -10.63 18.36
C GLU A 193 6.40 -11.70 19.41
N THR A 194 6.80 -11.24 20.60
CA THR A 194 6.93 -12.12 21.76
C THR A 194 5.56 -12.63 22.23
N PRO A 195 5.50 -13.74 23.00
CA PRO A 195 4.23 -14.26 23.53
C PRO A 195 3.40 -13.22 24.28
N ASP A 196 4.05 -12.40 25.12
CA ASP A 196 3.37 -11.35 25.91
C ASP A 196 2.77 -10.27 25.00
N ARG A 197 3.45 -9.90 23.93
CA ARG A 197 2.96 -8.92 22.95
C ARG A 197 1.71 -9.41 22.24
N LYS A 198 1.62 -10.71 21.96
CA LYS A 198 0.43 -11.35 21.39
C LYS A 198 -0.75 -11.39 22.34
N SER A 199 -0.51 -11.24 23.64
CA SER A 199 -1.56 -11.28 24.67
C SER A 199 -2.17 -9.90 24.96
N VAL A 200 -1.50 -8.81 24.55
CA VAL A 200 -1.87 -7.42 24.86
C VAL A 200 -2.60 -6.73 23.70
N VAL A 201 -2.67 -7.36 22.54
CA VAL A 201 -3.22 -6.76 21.32
C VAL A 201 -4.53 -7.40 20.89
#